data_4296cc1d98294524e5350d7ce73119ff
#
_entry.id   4296cc1d98294524e5350d7ce73119ff
#
_cell.length_a   1.000
_cell.length_b   1.000
_cell.length_c   1.000
_cell.angle_alpha   90.00
_cell.angle_beta   90.00
_cell.angle_gamma   90.00
#
_symmetry.space_group_name_H-M   'P 1'
#
loop_
_entity.id
_entity.type
_entity.pdbx_description
1 polymer ?
#
loop_
_entity_poly.entity_id
_entity_poly.type
_entity_poly.pdbx_seq_one_letter_code
_entity_poly.pdbx_strand_id
1 'polypeptide(L)'
;MASLRRLRDPIVLWFRSHPNPPVALVSDFFLGWTHGLCDQIGVPRFAFFSISSFLVSVLRFCFENVDRIRSTDPVRLLDLPRSPIFKEEHLPSVFRRCLQAPSPDLLETARDFSMNALGYGSVFNSSLCVEDEYLEHVKKQSTSHERFYVTGPLCSIEPGLKSESGSLDSNLLSWLDGSPDGSVLYVCFGSQKSLTQDQCRALALGLERSMARFVWVVKTDPMIPDGFEDRVSGRGILVRGWVPQLLVLRHVAVAGFLSHCGWNSVLEGITSGAVILGWPMEADQFVNARLLVDHLGAAVRVCQGAETVPDPDDLGRVIAEMMGEGGRKVAARAEELRWKTDAEANGSSIVDLQRLVEEFGKLLSLSPLR
;
A
#
# COMPACT_ATOMS: atom_id res chain seq x y z
N MET A 1 -15.56 -0.44 10.24
CA MET A 1 -16.22 0.38 9.20
C MET A 1 -17.66 0.71 9.59
N ALA A 2 -18.51 -0.27 9.91
CA ALA A 2 -19.92 -0.03 10.30
C ALA A 2 -20.08 1.00 11.42
N SER A 3 -19.20 1.00 12.43
CA SER A 3 -19.25 1.98 13.53
C SER A 3 -19.07 3.44 13.08
N LEU A 4 -18.33 3.70 12.01
CA LEU A 4 -18.10 5.06 11.49
C LEU A 4 -19.36 5.65 10.84
N ARG A 5 -20.30 4.82 10.36
CA ARG A 5 -21.60 5.29 9.83
C ARG A 5 -22.44 6.01 10.87
N ARG A 6 -22.22 5.73 12.18
CA ARG A 6 -22.90 6.43 13.28
C ARG A 6 -22.50 7.91 13.38
N LEU A 7 -21.43 8.32 12.70
CA LEU A 7 -21.02 9.72 12.62
C LEU A 7 -21.87 10.54 11.64
N ARG A 8 -22.72 9.90 10.82
CA ARG A 8 -23.53 10.61 9.81
C ARG A 8 -24.36 11.74 10.42
N ASP A 9 -25.21 11.44 11.38
CA ASP A 9 -26.09 12.44 11.97
C ASP A 9 -25.32 13.52 12.75
N PRO A 10 -24.33 13.20 13.59
CA PRO A 10 -23.45 14.20 14.19
C PRO A 10 -22.79 15.14 13.16
N ILE A 11 -22.30 14.61 12.03
CA ILE A 11 -21.68 15.43 10.98
C ILE A 11 -22.70 16.35 10.32
N VAL A 12 -23.92 15.85 10.01
CA VAL A 12 -25.00 16.67 9.43
C VAL A 12 -25.37 17.83 10.36
N LEU A 13 -25.54 17.56 11.66
CA LEU A 13 -25.86 18.57 12.66
C LEU A 13 -24.76 19.63 12.77
N TRP A 14 -23.50 19.16 12.86
CA TRP A 14 -22.33 20.04 12.91
C TRP A 14 -22.26 20.93 11.64
N PHE A 15 -22.41 20.34 10.46
CA PHE A 15 -22.34 21.05 9.18
C PHE A 15 -23.39 22.17 9.09
N ARG A 16 -24.64 21.89 9.50
CA ARG A 16 -25.74 22.85 9.48
C ARG A 16 -25.59 24.00 10.48
N SER A 17 -24.89 23.76 11.59
CA SER A 17 -24.68 24.77 12.64
C SER A 17 -23.35 25.52 12.50
N HIS A 18 -22.44 25.04 11.63
CA HIS A 18 -21.12 25.65 11.50
C HIS A 18 -21.20 26.95 10.69
N PRO A 19 -20.60 28.08 11.18
CA PRO A 19 -20.68 29.36 10.50
C PRO A 19 -19.97 29.39 9.12
N ASN A 20 -18.94 28.54 8.95
CA ASN A 20 -18.20 28.36 7.70
C ASN A 20 -18.10 26.86 7.37
N PRO A 21 -19.17 26.23 6.86
CA PRO A 21 -19.13 24.80 6.57
C PRO A 21 -18.19 24.50 5.37
N PRO A 22 -17.63 23.28 5.31
CA PRO A 22 -16.80 22.84 4.18
C PRO A 22 -17.55 22.87 2.87
N VAL A 23 -16.86 23.18 1.76
CA VAL A 23 -17.43 23.24 0.39
C VAL A 23 -17.29 21.90 -0.34
N ALA A 24 -16.52 20.96 0.19
CA ALA A 24 -16.33 19.64 -0.35
C ALA A 24 -15.94 18.66 0.79
N LEU A 25 -16.14 17.37 0.56
CA LEU A 25 -15.68 16.29 1.44
C LEU A 25 -14.71 15.38 0.69
N VAL A 26 -13.48 15.26 1.20
CA VAL A 26 -12.55 14.21 0.79
C VAL A 26 -12.67 13.06 1.78
N SER A 27 -12.99 11.86 1.33
CA SER A 27 -13.16 10.70 2.20
C SER A 27 -12.44 9.47 1.67
N ASP A 28 -11.92 8.65 2.58
CA ASP A 28 -11.31 7.39 2.25
C ASP A 28 -12.26 6.47 1.46
N PHE A 29 -11.71 5.66 0.57
CA PHE A 29 -12.45 4.75 -0.31
C PHE A 29 -13.29 3.71 0.46
N PHE A 30 -12.94 3.37 1.69
CA PHE A 30 -13.77 2.53 2.58
C PHE A 30 -15.04 3.22 3.09
N LEU A 31 -15.12 4.53 2.96
CA LEU A 31 -16.22 5.33 3.48
C LEU A 31 -17.24 5.72 2.38
N GLY A 32 -17.58 4.79 1.48
CA GLY A 32 -18.52 5.04 0.40
C GLY A 32 -19.90 5.55 0.86
N TRP A 33 -20.31 5.23 2.11
CA TRP A 33 -21.52 5.76 2.73
C TRP A 33 -21.54 7.30 2.83
N THR A 34 -20.37 7.94 2.78
CA THR A 34 -20.26 9.40 2.77
C THR A 34 -20.78 10.02 1.48
N HIS A 35 -21.02 9.25 0.42
CA HIS A 35 -21.71 9.72 -0.78
C HIS A 35 -23.12 10.22 -0.41
N GLY A 36 -23.95 9.40 0.24
CA GLY A 36 -25.27 9.80 0.69
C GLY A 36 -25.26 10.86 1.81
N LEU A 37 -24.16 10.99 2.59
CA LEU A 37 -23.97 12.11 3.49
C LEU A 37 -23.81 13.42 2.71
N CYS A 38 -22.95 13.41 1.67
CA CYS A 38 -22.70 14.59 0.83
C CYS A 38 -23.96 15.05 0.09
N ASP A 39 -24.78 14.10 -0.41
CA ASP A 39 -26.10 14.43 -1.00
C ASP A 39 -27.01 15.13 0.00
N GLN A 40 -27.01 14.71 1.27
CA GLN A 40 -27.85 15.28 2.33
C GLN A 40 -27.42 16.69 2.75
N ILE A 41 -26.11 16.98 2.72
CA ILE A 41 -25.57 18.29 3.10
C ILE A 41 -25.28 19.21 1.89
N GLY A 42 -25.47 18.71 0.66
CA GLY A 42 -25.35 19.50 -0.55
C GLY A 42 -23.91 19.86 -0.94
N VAL A 43 -22.92 19.01 -0.64
CA VAL A 43 -21.51 19.23 -1.00
C VAL A 43 -20.96 18.09 -1.87
N PRO A 44 -20.03 18.36 -2.80
CA PRO A 44 -19.40 17.32 -3.60
C PRO A 44 -18.49 16.43 -2.76
N ARG A 45 -18.46 15.12 -3.09
CA ARG A 45 -17.58 14.12 -2.50
C ARG A 45 -16.44 13.75 -3.43
N PHE A 46 -15.22 13.82 -2.94
CA PHE A 46 -14.04 13.23 -3.56
C PHE A 46 -13.67 11.95 -2.84
N ALA A 47 -13.61 10.84 -3.57
CA ALA A 47 -13.10 9.58 -3.03
C ALA A 47 -11.57 9.57 -3.08
N PHE A 48 -10.92 9.37 -1.93
CA PHE A 48 -9.48 9.22 -1.83
C PHE A 48 -9.10 7.74 -1.77
N PHE A 49 -8.25 7.31 -2.71
CA PHE A 49 -7.78 5.94 -2.82
C PHE A 49 -6.35 5.83 -2.29
N SER A 50 -6.22 5.32 -1.07
CA SER A 50 -4.95 4.94 -0.43
C SER A 50 -4.56 3.49 -0.75
N ILE A 51 -5.08 2.94 -1.86
CA ILE A 51 -4.86 1.61 -2.40
C ILE A 51 -4.51 1.68 -3.88
N SER A 52 -3.99 0.56 -4.44
CA SER A 52 -3.69 0.48 -5.86
C SER A 52 -4.95 0.52 -6.73
N SER A 53 -4.88 1.13 -7.90
CA SER A 53 -5.94 1.10 -8.92
C SER A 53 -6.15 -0.32 -9.45
N PHE A 54 -5.11 -1.15 -9.44
CA PHE A 54 -5.23 -2.58 -9.71
C PHE A 54 -6.16 -3.26 -8.69
N LEU A 55 -6.00 -2.98 -7.39
CA LEU A 55 -6.92 -3.51 -6.37
C LEU A 55 -8.36 -3.03 -6.59
N VAL A 56 -8.56 -1.75 -6.91
CA VAL A 56 -9.90 -1.20 -7.23
C VAL A 56 -10.53 -2.00 -8.36
N SER A 57 -9.79 -2.25 -9.44
CA SER A 57 -10.25 -3.05 -10.59
C SER A 57 -10.58 -4.49 -10.20
N VAL A 58 -9.72 -5.13 -9.40
CA VAL A 58 -9.94 -6.50 -8.90
C VAL A 58 -11.18 -6.59 -8.02
N LEU A 59 -11.34 -5.67 -7.05
CA LEU A 59 -12.49 -5.66 -6.14
C LEU A 59 -13.80 -5.46 -6.91
N ARG A 60 -13.82 -4.52 -7.86
CA ARG A 60 -14.99 -4.30 -8.70
C ARG A 60 -15.37 -5.54 -9.47
N PHE A 61 -14.42 -6.15 -10.18
CA PHE A 61 -14.65 -7.41 -10.90
C PHE A 61 -15.20 -8.49 -9.96
N CYS A 62 -14.60 -8.64 -8.77
CA CYS A 62 -15.00 -9.64 -7.81
C CYS A 62 -16.46 -9.47 -7.36
N PHE A 63 -16.87 -8.25 -7.01
CA PHE A 63 -18.23 -7.98 -6.56
C PHE A 63 -19.27 -8.04 -7.71
N GLU A 64 -18.88 -7.75 -8.94
CA GLU A 64 -19.75 -7.87 -10.11
C GLU A 64 -19.88 -9.31 -10.64
N ASN A 65 -18.92 -10.21 -10.31
CA ASN A 65 -18.85 -11.57 -10.85
C ASN A 65 -18.80 -12.68 -9.78
N VAL A 66 -19.53 -12.51 -8.68
CA VAL A 66 -19.51 -13.42 -7.52
C VAL A 66 -19.76 -14.88 -7.89
N ASP A 67 -20.78 -15.16 -8.71
CA ASP A 67 -21.16 -16.53 -9.08
C ASP A 67 -20.09 -17.22 -9.94
N ARG A 68 -19.45 -16.45 -10.83
CA ARG A 68 -18.34 -16.95 -11.65
C ARG A 68 -17.13 -17.32 -10.78
N ILE A 69 -16.81 -16.49 -9.78
CA ILE A 69 -15.68 -16.75 -8.87
C ILE A 69 -15.93 -18.00 -8.04
N ARG A 70 -17.17 -18.20 -7.55
CA ARG A 70 -17.53 -19.41 -6.79
C ARG A 70 -17.42 -20.71 -7.58
N SER A 71 -17.51 -20.64 -8.89
CA SER A 71 -17.51 -21.83 -9.78
C SER A 71 -16.15 -22.13 -10.41
N THR A 72 -15.12 -21.28 -10.19
CA THR A 72 -13.86 -21.38 -10.92
C THR A 72 -12.68 -21.03 -10.00
N ASP A 73 -11.74 -21.97 -9.80
CA ASP A 73 -10.45 -21.72 -9.13
C ASP A 73 -9.32 -22.43 -9.91
N PRO A 74 -8.27 -21.74 -10.36
CA PRO A 74 -8.08 -20.28 -10.27
C PRO A 74 -8.99 -19.49 -11.22
N VAL A 75 -9.38 -18.29 -10.82
CA VAL A 75 -10.23 -17.40 -11.61
C VAL A 75 -9.39 -16.46 -12.48
N ARG A 76 -9.76 -16.35 -13.76
CA ARG A 76 -9.20 -15.37 -14.69
C ARG A 76 -10.10 -14.14 -14.75
N LEU A 77 -9.53 -12.97 -14.50
CA LEU A 77 -10.23 -11.68 -14.52
C LEU A 77 -10.16 -11.07 -15.94
N LEU A 78 -11.02 -11.55 -16.84
CA LEU A 78 -10.92 -11.31 -18.29
C LEU A 78 -11.06 -9.83 -18.68
N ASP A 79 -11.87 -9.08 -17.94
CA ASP A 79 -12.19 -7.68 -18.28
C ASP A 79 -11.14 -6.69 -17.75
N LEU A 80 -10.15 -7.18 -17.01
CA LEU A 80 -9.06 -6.36 -16.50
C LEU A 80 -7.88 -6.32 -17.48
N PRO A 81 -7.08 -5.24 -17.50
CA PRO A 81 -5.81 -5.22 -18.20
C PRO A 81 -4.98 -6.47 -17.88
N ARG A 82 -4.34 -7.06 -18.89
CA ARG A 82 -3.54 -8.29 -18.80
C ARG A 82 -4.28 -9.55 -18.34
N SER A 83 -5.58 -9.47 -18.10
CA SER A 83 -6.43 -10.61 -17.67
C SER A 83 -5.77 -11.47 -16.59
N PRO A 84 -5.44 -10.92 -15.41
CA PRO A 84 -4.70 -11.62 -14.38
C PRO A 84 -5.47 -12.83 -13.84
N ILE A 85 -4.72 -13.84 -13.38
CA ILE A 85 -5.29 -15.08 -12.82
C ILE A 85 -5.01 -15.13 -11.33
N PHE A 86 -6.03 -15.32 -10.51
CA PHE A 86 -5.90 -15.46 -9.06
C PHE A 86 -6.47 -16.79 -8.58
N LYS A 87 -5.80 -17.42 -7.62
CA LYS A 87 -6.44 -18.42 -6.77
C LYS A 87 -7.38 -17.71 -5.80
N GLU A 88 -8.44 -18.39 -5.35
CA GLU A 88 -9.39 -17.81 -4.38
C GLU A 88 -8.66 -17.25 -3.14
N GLU A 89 -7.69 -17.98 -2.60
CA GLU A 89 -6.91 -17.59 -1.42
C GLU A 89 -6.09 -16.29 -1.60
N HIS A 90 -5.83 -15.89 -2.85
CA HIS A 90 -5.07 -14.67 -3.19
C HIS A 90 -5.98 -13.50 -3.58
N LEU A 91 -7.28 -13.69 -3.65
CA LEU A 91 -8.23 -12.59 -3.84
C LEU A 91 -8.27 -11.69 -2.61
N PRO A 92 -8.66 -10.41 -2.75
CA PRO A 92 -8.69 -9.47 -1.62
C PRO A 92 -9.47 -10.01 -0.42
N SER A 93 -8.91 -9.91 0.77
CA SER A 93 -9.48 -10.55 1.96
C SER A 93 -10.89 -10.05 2.32
N VAL A 94 -11.21 -8.78 2.01
CA VAL A 94 -12.55 -8.23 2.21
C VAL A 94 -13.58 -8.97 1.34
N PHE A 95 -13.23 -9.28 0.10
CA PHE A 95 -14.09 -10.06 -0.81
C PHE A 95 -14.22 -11.52 -0.35
N ARG A 96 -13.11 -12.18 -0.01
CA ARG A 96 -13.14 -13.57 0.49
C ARG A 96 -14.02 -13.73 1.73
N ARG A 97 -13.95 -12.78 2.67
CA ARG A 97 -14.83 -12.77 3.85
C ARG A 97 -16.31 -12.63 3.45
N CYS A 98 -16.64 -11.82 2.44
CA CYS A 98 -18.00 -11.72 1.92
C CYS A 98 -18.49 -13.04 1.31
N LEU A 99 -17.59 -13.83 0.68
CA LEU A 99 -17.94 -15.14 0.12
C LEU A 99 -18.18 -16.19 1.20
N GLN A 100 -17.30 -16.27 2.20
CA GLN A 100 -17.26 -17.33 3.20
C GLN A 100 -18.29 -17.13 4.32
N ALA A 101 -18.45 -15.91 4.78
CA ALA A 101 -19.34 -15.56 5.90
C ALA A 101 -20.00 -14.18 5.66
N PRO A 102 -20.96 -14.09 4.74
CA PRO A 102 -21.62 -12.81 4.45
C PRO A 102 -22.32 -12.29 5.71
N SER A 103 -21.93 -11.12 6.14
CA SER A 103 -22.60 -10.37 7.22
C SER A 103 -23.19 -9.07 6.67
N PRO A 104 -24.21 -8.49 7.31
CA PRO A 104 -24.74 -7.19 6.89
C PRO A 104 -23.65 -6.13 6.72
N ASP A 105 -22.69 -6.05 7.65
CA ASP A 105 -21.57 -5.11 7.61
C ASP A 105 -20.65 -5.31 6.40
N LEU A 106 -20.38 -6.56 6.01
CA LEU A 106 -19.56 -6.89 4.84
C LEU A 106 -20.28 -6.56 3.53
N LEU A 107 -21.59 -6.85 3.45
CA LEU A 107 -22.42 -6.49 2.30
C LEU A 107 -22.53 -4.98 2.13
N GLU A 108 -22.64 -4.24 3.23
CA GLU A 108 -22.58 -2.78 3.23
C GLU A 108 -21.21 -2.27 2.77
N THR A 109 -20.12 -2.89 3.20
CA THR A 109 -18.76 -2.55 2.74
C THR A 109 -18.64 -2.76 1.23
N ALA A 110 -19.16 -3.86 0.68
CA ALA A 110 -19.20 -4.11 -0.75
C ALA A 110 -19.98 -3.01 -1.50
N ARG A 111 -21.14 -2.60 -0.97
CA ARG A 111 -21.91 -1.48 -1.52
C ARG A 111 -21.12 -0.16 -1.48
N ASP A 112 -20.39 0.10 -0.38
CA ASP A 112 -19.57 1.30 -0.25
C ASP A 112 -18.48 1.39 -1.32
N PHE A 113 -17.87 0.26 -1.69
CA PHE A 113 -16.92 0.23 -2.82
C PHE A 113 -17.56 0.69 -4.12
N SER A 114 -18.77 0.21 -4.43
CA SER A 114 -19.49 0.60 -5.64
C SER A 114 -19.84 2.09 -5.65
N MET A 115 -20.15 2.69 -4.50
CA MET A 115 -20.48 4.11 -4.38
C MET A 115 -19.31 5.04 -4.73
N ASN A 116 -18.05 4.56 -4.69
CA ASN A 116 -16.89 5.37 -5.06
C ASN A 116 -16.89 5.77 -6.54
N ALA A 117 -17.45 4.95 -7.41
CA ALA A 117 -17.57 5.26 -8.84
C ALA A 117 -18.55 6.41 -9.15
N LEU A 118 -19.46 6.74 -8.21
CA LEU A 118 -20.49 7.77 -8.33
C LEU A 118 -20.08 9.12 -7.72
N GLY A 119 -18.87 9.23 -7.15
CA GLY A 119 -18.38 10.45 -6.52
C GLY A 119 -18.21 11.61 -7.51
N TYR A 120 -18.16 12.82 -6.99
CA TYR A 120 -17.88 14.03 -7.76
C TYR A 120 -16.48 14.02 -8.37
N GLY A 121 -15.50 13.43 -7.66
CA GLY A 121 -14.14 13.25 -8.11
C GLY A 121 -13.44 12.06 -7.42
N SER A 122 -12.33 11.64 -8.01
CA SER A 122 -11.48 10.54 -7.51
C SER A 122 -10.03 11.00 -7.40
N VAL A 123 -9.40 10.75 -6.26
CA VAL A 123 -8.00 11.12 -5.99
C VAL A 123 -7.23 9.86 -5.63
N PHE A 124 -6.21 9.53 -6.41
CA PHE A 124 -5.38 8.33 -6.23
C PHE A 124 -4.00 8.68 -5.68
N ASN A 125 -3.63 8.05 -4.57
CA ASN A 125 -2.23 8.00 -4.13
C ASN A 125 -1.51 6.89 -4.92
N SER A 126 -1.14 7.20 -6.16
CA SER A 126 -0.50 6.28 -7.10
C SER A 126 0.36 7.05 -8.10
N SER A 127 0.97 6.35 -9.05
CA SER A 127 1.82 6.90 -10.10
C SER A 127 1.50 6.21 -11.43
N LEU A 128 1.49 6.97 -12.52
CA LEU A 128 1.24 6.46 -13.86
C LEU A 128 2.29 5.41 -14.26
N CYS A 129 3.57 5.61 -13.92
CA CYS A 129 4.62 4.65 -14.24
C CYS A 129 4.49 3.31 -13.50
N VAL A 130 3.65 3.26 -12.45
CA VAL A 130 3.37 2.05 -11.67
C VAL A 130 2.10 1.34 -12.15
N GLU A 131 1.03 2.09 -12.48
CA GLU A 131 -0.30 1.53 -12.69
C GLU A 131 -1.09 2.15 -13.85
N ASP A 132 -0.47 2.72 -14.90
CA ASP A 132 -1.16 3.45 -15.98
C ASP A 132 -2.36 2.69 -16.56
N GLU A 133 -2.18 1.42 -16.92
CA GLU A 133 -3.22 0.58 -17.51
C GLU A 133 -4.46 0.44 -16.58
N TYR A 134 -4.21 0.30 -15.28
CA TYR A 134 -5.28 0.15 -14.27
C TYR A 134 -5.92 1.50 -13.91
N LEU A 135 -5.15 2.58 -13.85
CA LEU A 135 -5.66 3.94 -13.65
C LEU A 135 -6.58 4.34 -14.80
N GLU A 136 -6.18 4.11 -16.05
CA GLU A 136 -7.01 4.34 -17.22
C GLU A 136 -8.26 3.42 -17.24
N HIS A 137 -8.12 2.17 -16.82
CA HIS A 137 -9.25 1.25 -16.71
C HIS A 137 -10.29 1.75 -15.70
N VAL A 138 -9.87 2.16 -14.50
CA VAL A 138 -10.75 2.70 -13.46
C VAL A 138 -11.38 4.04 -13.91
N LYS A 139 -10.59 4.92 -14.53
CA LYS A 139 -11.05 6.21 -15.05
C LYS A 139 -12.18 6.04 -16.05
N LYS A 140 -12.07 5.13 -17.02
CA LYS A 140 -13.13 4.84 -18.00
C LYS A 140 -14.42 4.34 -17.37
N GLN A 141 -14.36 3.77 -16.19
CA GLN A 141 -15.52 3.25 -15.45
C GLN A 141 -16.09 4.24 -14.42
N SER A 142 -15.43 5.39 -14.21
CA SER A 142 -15.90 6.45 -13.32
C SER A 142 -16.90 7.36 -14.04
N THR A 143 -17.92 7.84 -13.32
CA THR A 143 -18.85 8.85 -13.83
C THR A 143 -18.23 10.24 -13.92
N SER A 144 -17.09 10.46 -13.28
CA SER A 144 -16.39 11.75 -13.18
C SER A 144 -15.01 11.70 -13.83
N HIS A 145 -14.93 11.33 -15.13
CA HIS A 145 -13.67 11.19 -15.87
C HIS A 145 -12.78 12.44 -15.84
N GLU A 146 -13.38 13.64 -15.84
CA GLU A 146 -12.66 14.91 -15.83
C GLU A 146 -12.04 15.25 -14.48
N ARG A 147 -12.61 14.71 -13.38
CA ARG A 147 -12.18 14.93 -12.00
C ARG A 147 -11.47 13.71 -11.44
N PHE A 148 -10.57 13.17 -12.23
CA PHE A 148 -9.72 12.06 -11.89
C PHE A 148 -8.29 12.57 -11.71
N TYR A 149 -7.76 12.42 -10.50
CA TYR A 149 -6.47 13.00 -10.09
C TYR A 149 -5.54 11.89 -9.60
N VAL A 150 -4.33 11.85 -10.15
CA VAL A 150 -3.25 10.96 -9.72
C VAL A 150 -2.19 11.81 -9.04
N THR A 151 -2.28 11.93 -7.70
CA THR A 151 -1.51 12.91 -6.91
C THR A 151 -0.31 12.29 -6.18
N GLY A 152 -0.08 11.00 -6.36
CA GLY A 152 0.98 10.26 -5.65
C GLY A 152 2.24 10.03 -6.47
N PRO A 153 3.20 9.32 -5.90
CA PRO A 153 3.20 8.87 -4.49
C PRO A 153 3.37 10.03 -3.51
N LEU A 154 2.47 10.15 -2.56
CA LEU A 154 2.50 11.25 -1.60
C LEU A 154 3.75 11.22 -0.69
N CYS A 155 4.39 10.06 -0.54
CA CYS A 155 5.65 9.93 0.16
C CYS A 155 6.85 10.56 -0.58
N SER A 156 6.73 10.84 -1.89
CA SER A 156 7.76 11.53 -2.68
C SER A 156 7.61 13.05 -2.64
N ILE A 157 6.43 13.55 -2.30
CA ILE A 157 6.21 15.00 -2.17
C ILE A 157 6.94 15.43 -0.91
N GLU A 158 8.07 16.13 -1.08
CA GLU A 158 8.87 16.59 0.05
C GLU A 158 8.05 17.47 0.99
N PRO A 159 8.13 17.22 2.29
CA PRO A 159 7.51 18.09 3.25
C PRO A 159 8.37 19.35 3.44
N GLY A 160 7.90 20.47 2.89
CA GLY A 160 8.12 21.74 3.56
C GLY A 160 7.41 21.80 4.92
N LEU A 161 6.60 20.84 5.20
CA LEU A 161 6.03 20.49 6.49
C LEU A 161 7.04 19.54 7.17
N LYS A 162 7.72 20.05 8.19
CA LYS A 162 8.39 19.21 9.19
C LYS A 162 7.33 18.26 9.72
N SER A 163 7.23 17.06 9.10
CA SER A 163 6.39 16.03 9.65
C SER A 163 6.97 15.72 11.03
N GLU A 164 6.10 15.54 12.00
CA GLU A 164 6.43 14.96 13.30
C GLU A 164 6.91 13.48 13.18
N SER A 165 7.29 13.05 11.99
CA SER A 165 7.96 11.78 11.72
C SER A 165 9.34 11.86 12.35
N GLY A 166 9.47 11.26 13.52
CA GLY A 166 10.61 11.30 14.39
C GLY A 166 11.93 11.09 13.67
N SER A 167 13.00 11.62 14.24
CA SER A 167 14.37 11.28 13.84
C SER A 167 14.59 9.77 14.02
N LEU A 168 15.43 9.17 13.18
CA LEU A 168 15.93 7.81 13.45
C LEU A 168 16.62 7.79 14.82
N ASP A 169 16.42 6.70 15.55
CA ASP A 169 17.21 6.44 16.76
C ASP A 169 18.69 6.56 16.42
N SER A 170 19.46 7.21 17.31
CA SER A 170 20.88 7.49 17.06
C SER A 170 21.71 6.22 16.88
N ASN A 171 21.34 5.12 17.54
CA ASN A 171 22.04 3.85 17.40
C ASN A 171 21.74 3.20 16.04
N LEU A 172 20.48 3.25 15.60
CA LEU A 172 20.08 2.76 14.27
C LEU A 172 20.77 3.57 13.17
N LEU A 173 20.75 4.91 13.28
CA LEU A 173 21.40 5.78 12.30
C LEU A 173 22.89 5.51 12.23
N SER A 174 23.60 5.47 13.38
CA SER A 174 25.03 5.18 13.43
C SER A 174 25.38 3.80 12.86
N TRP A 175 24.52 2.81 13.06
CA TRP A 175 24.70 1.48 12.49
C TRP A 175 24.53 1.49 10.97
N LEU A 176 23.52 2.21 10.45
CA LEU A 176 23.32 2.39 9.02
C LEU A 176 24.48 3.14 8.36
N ASP A 177 24.91 4.27 8.96
CA ASP A 177 26.07 5.05 8.51
C ASP A 177 27.38 4.23 8.47
N GLY A 178 27.53 3.28 9.39
CA GLY A 178 28.65 2.34 9.43
C GLY A 178 28.51 1.13 8.48
N SER A 179 27.43 1.02 7.74
CA SER A 179 27.19 -0.06 6.79
C SER A 179 27.59 0.33 5.37
N PRO A 180 28.15 -0.57 4.55
CA PRO A 180 28.41 -0.29 3.13
C PRO A 180 27.16 0.10 2.36
N ASP A 181 27.32 0.98 1.37
CA ASP A 181 26.23 1.39 0.48
C ASP A 181 25.56 0.15 -0.16
N GLY A 182 24.23 0.15 -0.19
CA GLY A 182 23.45 -0.90 -0.84
C GLY A 182 23.56 -2.29 -0.21
N SER A 183 24.07 -2.42 1.02
CA SER A 183 24.33 -3.72 1.66
C SER A 183 23.23 -4.19 2.62
N VAL A 184 22.27 -3.35 2.97
CA VAL A 184 21.31 -3.60 4.05
C VAL A 184 19.94 -3.98 3.50
N LEU A 185 19.39 -5.08 4.01
CA LEU A 185 17.99 -5.47 3.86
C LEU A 185 17.18 -4.89 5.01
N TYR A 186 16.20 -4.05 4.71
CA TYR A 186 15.19 -3.64 5.67
C TYR A 186 14.05 -4.68 5.73
N VAL A 187 13.60 -5.06 6.92
CA VAL A 187 12.57 -6.09 7.14
C VAL A 187 11.45 -5.52 7.98
N CYS A 188 10.24 -5.37 7.41
CA CYS A 188 9.07 -4.85 8.11
C CYS A 188 7.76 -5.37 7.50
N PHE A 189 6.86 -5.85 8.37
CA PHE A 189 5.54 -6.39 7.99
C PHE A 189 4.37 -5.42 8.24
N GLY A 190 4.65 -4.12 8.31
CA GLY A 190 3.66 -3.06 8.50
C GLY A 190 3.08 -3.03 9.92
N SER A 191 1.98 -2.27 10.11
CA SER A 191 1.43 -1.99 11.45
C SER A 191 0.39 -3.00 11.93
N GLN A 192 -0.24 -3.76 11.05
CA GLN A 192 -1.41 -4.60 11.39
C GLN A 192 -1.09 -6.08 11.60
N LYS A 193 -0.17 -6.65 10.81
CA LYS A 193 0.17 -8.07 10.90
C LYS A 193 1.29 -8.30 11.90
N SER A 194 1.14 -9.35 12.72
CA SER A 194 2.21 -9.94 13.51
C SER A 194 2.52 -11.32 12.97
N LEU A 195 3.79 -11.67 12.89
CA LEU A 195 4.22 -13.00 12.51
C LEU A 195 3.90 -13.99 13.64
N THR A 196 3.59 -15.23 13.30
CA THR A 196 3.51 -16.33 14.26
C THR A 196 4.91 -16.69 14.79
N GLN A 197 4.98 -17.46 15.89
CA GLN A 197 6.25 -17.92 16.43
C GLN A 197 7.08 -18.67 15.40
N ASP A 198 6.45 -19.60 14.65
CA ASP A 198 7.14 -20.40 13.65
C ASP A 198 7.63 -19.55 12.48
N GLN A 199 6.83 -18.55 12.08
CA GLN A 199 7.24 -17.59 11.06
C GLN A 199 8.41 -16.72 11.52
N CYS A 200 8.37 -16.22 12.77
CA CYS A 200 9.50 -15.47 13.35
C CYS A 200 10.77 -16.32 13.39
N ARG A 201 10.65 -17.60 13.82
CA ARG A 201 11.78 -18.52 13.86
C ARG A 201 12.34 -18.80 12.47
N ALA A 202 11.49 -19.07 11.49
CA ALA A 202 11.91 -19.33 10.11
C ALA A 202 12.59 -18.09 9.50
N LEU A 203 12.04 -16.90 9.73
CA LEU A 203 12.64 -15.65 9.28
C LEU A 203 14.00 -15.39 9.93
N ALA A 204 14.11 -15.56 11.24
CA ALA A 204 15.38 -15.40 11.96
C ALA A 204 16.46 -16.31 11.40
N LEU A 205 16.14 -17.59 11.21
CA LEU A 205 17.07 -18.58 10.62
C LEU A 205 17.42 -18.23 9.17
N GLY A 206 16.44 -17.77 8.36
CA GLY A 206 16.68 -17.34 6.99
C GLY A 206 17.61 -16.13 6.92
N LEU A 207 17.40 -15.12 7.77
CA LEU A 207 18.27 -13.95 7.88
C LEU A 207 19.69 -14.35 8.35
N GLU A 208 19.79 -15.26 9.31
CA GLU A 208 21.07 -15.77 9.77
C GLU A 208 21.85 -16.47 8.64
N ARG A 209 21.19 -17.35 7.88
CA ARG A 209 21.78 -18.13 6.78
C ARG A 209 22.09 -17.30 5.53
N SER A 210 21.34 -16.22 5.29
CA SER A 210 21.56 -15.34 4.14
C SER A 210 22.91 -14.62 4.18
N MET A 211 23.50 -14.46 5.36
CA MET A 211 24.71 -13.66 5.63
C MET A 211 24.55 -12.17 5.23
N ALA A 212 23.38 -11.72 4.80
CA ALA A 212 23.10 -10.34 4.50
C ALA A 212 23.13 -9.46 5.76
N ARG A 213 23.45 -8.17 5.59
CA ARG A 213 23.22 -7.17 6.63
C ARG A 213 21.74 -6.83 6.65
N PHE A 214 21.15 -6.64 7.82
CA PHE A 214 19.72 -6.33 7.91
C PHE A 214 19.34 -5.47 9.11
N VAL A 215 18.24 -4.72 8.93
CA VAL A 215 17.47 -4.08 10.00
C VAL A 215 16.11 -4.77 10.04
N TRP A 216 15.77 -5.44 11.13
CA TRP A 216 14.48 -6.08 11.31
C TRP A 216 13.64 -5.32 12.34
N VAL A 217 12.54 -4.72 11.90
CA VAL A 217 11.59 -4.06 12.79
C VAL A 217 10.59 -5.09 13.29
N VAL A 218 10.58 -5.26 14.60
CA VAL A 218 9.68 -6.16 15.30
C VAL A 218 8.76 -5.36 16.20
N LYS A 219 7.48 -5.72 16.23
CA LYS A 219 6.50 -5.07 17.10
C LYS A 219 6.72 -5.46 18.56
N THR A 220 5.70 -5.84 19.26
CA THR A 220 5.74 -6.29 20.63
C THR A 220 6.18 -7.75 20.71
N ASP A 221 7.16 -8.02 21.56
CA ASP A 221 7.68 -9.30 22.01
C ASP A 221 7.59 -10.45 20.97
N PRO A 222 8.35 -10.33 19.87
CA PRO A 222 8.42 -11.42 18.92
C PRO A 222 9.14 -12.58 19.62
N MET A 223 8.68 -13.79 19.40
CA MET A 223 9.39 -14.98 19.85
C MET A 223 10.65 -15.19 18.99
N ILE A 224 11.62 -14.31 19.17
CA ILE A 224 12.92 -14.40 18.53
C ILE A 224 13.68 -15.58 19.17
N PRO A 225 14.31 -16.44 18.37
CA PRO A 225 15.09 -17.55 18.91
C PRO A 225 16.20 -17.08 19.87
N ASP A 226 16.37 -17.80 20.98
CA ASP A 226 17.41 -17.50 21.97
C ASP A 226 18.79 -17.40 21.32
N GLY A 227 19.55 -16.36 21.71
CA GLY A 227 20.89 -16.09 21.19
C GLY A 227 20.95 -15.65 19.72
N PHE A 228 19.82 -15.39 19.06
CA PHE A 228 19.81 -14.92 17.67
C PHE A 228 20.56 -13.60 17.50
N GLU A 229 20.32 -12.63 18.38
CA GLU A 229 20.97 -11.31 18.31
C GLU A 229 22.49 -11.43 18.44
N ASP A 230 22.98 -12.31 19.29
CA ASP A 230 24.42 -12.59 19.44
C ASP A 230 25.02 -13.19 18.15
N ARG A 231 24.32 -14.15 17.53
CA ARG A 231 24.79 -14.80 16.30
C ARG A 231 24.81 -13.90 15.08
N VAL A 232 23.96 -12.88 15.04
CA VAL A 232 23.91 -11.89 13.96
C VAL A 232 24.62 -10.58 14.32
N SER A 233 25.25 -10.50 15.49
CA SER A 233 25.97 -9.32 15.96
C SER A 233 26.94 -8.80 14.89
N GLY A 234 26.95 -7.47 14.69
CA GLY A 234 27.78 -6.79 13.68
C GLY A 234 27.19 -6.77 12.26
N ARG A 235 26.18 -7.58 11.92
CA ARG A 235 25.52 -7.55 10.61
C ARG A 235 24.00 -7.42 10.66
N GLY A 236 23.36 -7.62 11.80
CA GLY A 236 21.93 -7.48 12.00
C GLY A 236 21.61 -6.63 13.21
N ILE A 237 20.55 -5.83 13.10
CA ILE A 237 19.99 -5.07 14.20
C ILE A 237 18.47 -5.32 14.27
N LEU A 238 17.97 -5.62 15.48
CA LEU A 238 16.55 -5.70 15.75
C LEU A 238 16.08 -4.39 16.38
N VAL A 239 15.08 -3.78 15.76
CA VAL A 239 14.45 -2.58 16.29
C VAL A 239 13.07 -2.94 16.82
N ARG A 240 12.88 -2.80 18.12
CA ARG A 240 11.61 -3.10 18.80
C ARG A 240 10.74 -1.84 18.84
N GLY A 241 9.54 -1.95 18.26
CA GLY A 241 8.59 -0.84 18.21
C GLY A 241 8.43 -0.23 16.81
N TRP A 242 8.28 1.08 16.76
CA TRP A 242 8.03 1.82 15.53
C TRP A 242 9.28 2.56 15.05
N VAL A 243 9.48 2.59 13.73
CA VAL A 243 10.51 3.40 13.08
C VAL A 243 9.91 4.20 11.92
N PRO A 244 10.44 5.38 11.58
CA PRO A 244 10.06 6.12 10.38
C PRO A 244 10.58 5.38 9.13
N GLN A 245 9.78 4.43 8.61
CA GLN A 245 10.13 3.49 7.55
C GLN A 245 10.77 4.16 6.34
N LEU A 246 10.21 5.27 5.87
CA LEU A 246 10.72 5.98 4.70
C LEU A 246 12.13 6.53 4.92
N LEU A 247 12.47 6.99 6.13
CA LEU A 247 13.83 7.44 6.44
C LEU A 247 14.83 6.29 6.39
N VAL A 248 14.44 5.10 6.87
CA VAL A 248 15.29 3.90 6.78
C VAL A 248 15.46 3.49 5.31
N LEU A 249 14.37 3.39 4.56
CA LEU A 249 14.40 2.98 3.16
C LEU A 249 15.20 3.92 2.25
N ARG A 250 15.21 5.23 2.56
CA ARG A 250 15.99 6.23 1.81
C ARG A 250 17.45 6.31 2.20
N HIS A 251 17.87 5.56 3.22
CA HIS A 251 19.27 5.54 3.62
C HIS A 251 20.13 4.83 2.57
N VAL A 252 21.28 5.40 2.20
CA VAL A 252 22.16 4.91 1.14
C VAL A 252 22.62 3.45 1.34
N ALA A 253 22.73 3.00 2.59
CA ALA A 253 23.07 1.60 2.90
C ALA A 253 21.95 0.61 2.57
N VAL A 254 20.68 1.03 2.42
CA VAL A 254 19.54 0.15 2.23
C VAL A 254 19.26 -0.07 0.75
N ALA A 255 19.32 -1.32 0.29
CA ALA A 255 19.02 -1.69 -1.10
C ALA A 255 17.88 -2.71 -1.23
N GLY A 256 17.49 -3.39 -0.14
CA GLY A 256 16.43 -4.38 -0.15
C GLY A 256 15.36 -4.09 0.90
N PHE A 257 14.12 -4.52 0.61
CA PHE A 257 12.99 -4.39 1.51
C PHE A 257 12.17 -5.67 1.54
N LEU A 258 12.29 -6.47 2.61
CA LEU A 258 11.42 -7.61 2.86
C LEU A 258 10.11 -7.10 3.44
N SER A 259 9.05 -7.17 2.65
CA SER A 259 7.78 -6.49 2.90
C SER A 259 6.58 -7.41 2.75
N HIS A 260 5.52 -7.12 3.51
CA HIS A 260 4.20 -7.72 3.31
C HIS A 260 3.47 -7.20 2.05
N CYS A 261 4.00 -6.24 1.32
CA CYS A 261 3.43 -5.64 0.11
C CYS A 261 2.11 -4.86 0.33
N GLY A 262 1.84 -4.28 1.50
CA GLY A 262 0.78 -3.29 1.65
C GLY A 262 1.09 -2.03 0.81
N TRP A 263 0.04 -1.36 0.26
CA TRP A 263 0.21 -0.34 -0.77
C TRP A 263 1.18 0.81 -0.39
N ASN A 264 1.07 1.36 0.82
CA ASN A 264 2.00 2.41 1.25
C ASN A 264 3.45 1.91 1.29
N SER A 265 3.68 0.69 1.79
CA SER A 265 5.02 0.09 1.79
C SER A 265 5.54 -0.18 0.38
N VAL A 266 4.66 -0.51 -0.56
CA VAL A 266 5.01 -0.64 -1.99
C VAL A 266 5.48 0.68 -2.55
N LEU A 267 4.72 1.76 -2.35
CA LEU A 267 5.09 3.09 -2.82
C LEU A 267 6.39 3.59 -2.18
N GLU A 268 6.55 3.40 -0.87
CA GLU A 268 7.79 3.77 -0.16
C GLU A 268 9.00 2.97 -0.66
N GLY A 269 8.84 1.67 -0.93
CA GLY A 269 9.89 0.83 -1.51
C GLY A 269 10.27 1.25 -2.91
N ILE A 270 9.29 1.52 -3.79
CA ILE A 270 9.52 2.00 -5.16
C ILE A 270 10.25 3.35 -5.14
N THR A 271 9.76 4.31 -4.37
CA THR A 271 10.35 5.68 -4.31
C THR A 271 11.72 5.71 -3.66
N SER A 272 12.10 4.66 -2.95
CA SER A 272 13.43 4.49 -2.37
C SER A 272 14.38 3.67 -3.28
N GLY A 273 13.89 3.08 -4.37
CA GLY A 273 14.68 2.24 -5.26
C GLY A 273 15.05 0.87 -4.66
N ALA A 274 14.41 0.48 -3.56
CA ALA A 274 14.71 -0.77 -2.89
C ALA A 274 14.13 -1.98 -3.65
N VAL A 275 14.91 -3.06 -3.77
CA VAL A 275 14.42 -4.35 -4.26
C VAL A 275 13.42 -4.91 -3.26
N ILE A 276 12.15 -5.07 -3.66
CA ILE A 276 11.12 -5.58 -2.77
C ILE A 276 11.14 -7.11 -2.79
N LEU A 277 11.39 -7.70 -1.61
CA LEU A 277 11.25 -9.12 -1.33
C LEU A 277 9.86 -9.32 -0.72
N GLY A 278 8.90 -9.76 -1.55
CA GLY A 278 7.49 -9.77 -1.17
C GLY A 278 7.08 -11.03 -0.42
N TRP A 279 6.46 -10.83 0.73
CA TRP A 279 5.75 -11.86 1.48
C TRP A 279 4.31 -11.41 1.75
N PRO A 280 3.42 -11.44 0.72
CA PRO A 280 2.02 -11.09 0.89
C PRO A 280 1.30 -12.10 1.80
N MET A 281 0.48 -11.60 2.72
CA MET A 281 -0.21 -12.41 3.72
C MET A 281 -1.73 -12.30 3.61
N GLU A 282 -2.25 -11.07 3.46
CA GLU A 282 -3.69 -10.79 3.43
C GLU A 282 -4.03 -9.45 2.76
N ALA A 283 -5.27 -9.00 2.88
CA ALA A 283 -5.78 -7.72 2.39
C ALA A 283 -5.57 -7.54 0.86
N ASP A 284 -4.89 -6.48 0.47
CA ASP A 284 -4.51 -6.10 -0.89
C ASP A 284 -3.16 -6.68 -1.33
N GLN A 285 -2.44 -7.32 -0.42
CA GLN A 285 -1.01 -7.61 -0.53
C GLN A 285 -0.68 -8.56 -1.69
N PHE A 286 -1.55 -9.56 -1.96
CA PHE A 286 -1.36 -10.49 -3.10
C PHE A 286 -1.51 -9.79 -4.45
N VAL A 287 -2.44 -8.82 -4.53
CA VAL A 287 -2.66 -8.01 -5.74
C VAL A 287 -1.43 -7.12 -5.98
N ASN A 288 -0.97 -6.43 -4.94
CA ASN A 288 0.20 -5.55 -5.00
C ASN A 288 1.49 -6.33 -5.31
N ALA A 289 1.69 -7.50 -4.68
CA ALA A 289 2.84 -8.36 -4.97
C ALA A 289 2.84 -8.84 -6.44
N ARG A 290 1.66 -9.13 -7.00
CA ARG A 290 1.51 -9.48 -8.42
C ARG A 290 1.90 -8.31 -9.33
N LEU A 291 1.44 -7.11 -9.01
CA LEU A 291 1.82 -5.91 -9.75
C LEU A 291 3.35 -5.74 -9.80
N LEU A 292 3.99 -5.83 -8.64
CA LEU A 292 5.44 -5.66 -8.53
C LEU A 292 6.26 -6.72 -9.26
N VAL A 293 5.86 -8.00 -9.10
CA VAL A 293 6.64 -9.13 -9.63
C VAL A 293 6.30 -9.41 -11.09
N ASP A 294 5.00 -9.57 -11.39
CA ASP A 294 4.58 -10.10 -12.69
C ASP A 294 4.44 -8.98 -13.75
N HIS A 295 4.13 -7.74 -13.33
CA HIS A 295 3.93 -6.63 -14.26
C HIS A 295 5.13 -5.69 -14.33
N LEU A 296 5.72 -5.35 -13.20
CA LEU A 296 6.81 -4.37 -13.12
C LEU A 296 8.21 -5.01 -13.13
N GLY A 297 8.35 -6.25 -12.67
CA GLY A 297 9.64 -6.94 -12.58
C GLY A 297 10.63 -6.31 -11.60
N ALA A 298 10.11 -5.56 -10.61
CA ALA A 298 10.90 -4.81 -9.62
C ALA A 298 10.91 -5.48 -8.23
N ALA A 299 10.41 -6.70 -8.13
CA ALA A 299 10.32 -7.46 -6.88
C ALA A 299 10.43 -8.97 -7.14
N VAL A 300 10.68 -9.72 -6.07
CA VAL A 300 10.60 -11.19 -6.06
C VAL A 300 9.69 -11.64 -4.94
N ARG A 301 8.99 -12.77 -5.11
CA ARG A 301 8.25 -13.41 -4.01
C ARG A 301 9.18 -14.31 -3.23
N VAL A 302 9.24 -14.11 -1.91
CA VAL A 302 10.03 -14.97 -1.01
C VAL A 302 9.13 -15.95 -0.25
N CYS A 303 7.89 -15.57 0.01
CA CYS A 303 6.87 -16.40 0.63
C CYS A 303 5.50 -15.82 0.28
N GLN A 304 4.41 -16.56 0.55
CA GLN A 304 3.04 -16.04 0.43
C GLN A 304 2.07 -16.83 1.31
N GLY A 305 1.12 -16.12 1.90
CA GLY A 305 0.11 -16.67 2.80
C GLY A 305 0.30 -16.25 4.25
N ALA A 306 -0.84 -16.00 4.91
CA ALA A 306 -0.88 -15.52 6.29
C ALA A 306 -0.34 -16.53 7.31
N GLU A 307 -0.56 -17.82 7.03
CA GLU A 307 -0.19 -18.94 7.90
C GLU A 307 0.99 -19.76 7.36
N THR A 308 1.52 -19.39 6.19
CA THR A 308 2.66 -20.11 5.58
C THR A 308 3.95 -19.82 6.36
N VAL A 309 4.66 -20.86 6.71
CA VAL A 309 5.99 -20.80 7.31
C VAL A 309 6.99 -21.08 6.19
N PRO A 310 7.87 -20.13 5.82
CA PRO A 310 8.86 -20.36 4.78
C PRO A 310 9.92 -21.36 5.24
N ASP A 311 10.49 -22.10 4.29
CA ASP A 311 11.70 -22.85 4.55
C ASP A 311 12.86 -21.87 4.79
N PRO A 312 13.61 -21.98 5.93
CA PRO A 312 14.68 -21.03 6.23
C PRO A 312 15.86 -21.08 5.26
N ASP A 313 16.17 -22.23 4.65
CA ASP A 313 17.27 -22.35 3.68
C ASP A 313 16.91 -21.67 2.37
N ASP A 314 15.68 -21.90 1.87
CA ASP A 314 15.18 -21.24 0.68
C ASP A 314 15.06 -19.73 0.88
N LEU A 315 14.53 -19.29 2.02
CA LEU A 315 14.44 -17.86 2.34
C LEU A 315 15.83 -17.22 2.42
N GLY A 316 16.77 -17.84 3.11
CA GLY A 316 18.15 -17.36 3.21
C GLY A 316 18.85 -17.29 1.86
N ARG A 317 18.66 -18.32 1.02
CA ARG A 317 19.20 -18.35 -0.35
C ARG A 317 18.65 -17.22 -1.22
N VAL A 318 17.34 -17.01 -1.21
CA VAL A 318 16.73 -15.92 -2.01
C VAL A 318 17.16 -14.55 -1.52
N ILE A 319 17.24 -14.32 -0.20
CA ILE A 319 17.77 -13.08 0.36
C ILE A 319 19.21 -12.86 -0.09
N ALA A 320 20.09 -13.85 0.06
CA ALA A 320 21.49 -13.76 -0.35
C ALA A 320 21.63 -13.46 -1.87
N GLU A 321 20.82 -14.11 -2.70
CA GLU A 321 20.80 -13.89 -4.14
C GLU A 321 20.36 -12.46 -4.49
N MET A 322 19.28 -11.97 -3.90
CA MET A 322 18.73 -10.65 -4.21
C MET A 322 19.58 -9.50 -3.66
N MET A 323 20.25 -9.70 -2.53
CA MET A 323 21.18 -8.73 -1.96
C MET A 323 22.58 -8.81 -2.60
N GLY A 324 22.82 -9.77 -3.47
CA GLY A 324 24.08 -10.00 -4.18
C GLY A 324 23.97 -9.81 -5.69
N GLU A 325 24.89 -10.46 -6.42
CA GLU A 325 24.98 -10.38 -7.90
C GLU A 325 23.70 -10.82 -8.62
N GLY A 326 22.97 -11.83 -8.11
CA GLY A 326 21.74 -12.35 -8.72
C GLY A 326 20.60 -11.34 -8.74
N GLY A 327 20.59 -10.38 -7.81
CA GLY A 327 19.58 -9.33 -7.71
C GLY A 327 19.75 -8.16 -8.68
N ARG A 328 20.88 -8.03 -9.38
CA ARG A 328 21.21 -6.85 -10.21
C ARG A 328 20.13 -6.46 -11.22
N LYS A 329 19.51 -7.42 -11.87
CA LYS A 329 18.44 -7.15 -12.86
C LYS A 329 17.22 -6.54 -12.21
N VAL A 330 16.80 -7.08 -11.07
CA VAL A 330 15.65 -6.58 -10.30
C VAL A 330 15.96 -5.21 -9.69
N ALA A 331 17.18 -5.03 -9.17
CA ALA A 331 17.67 -3.77 -8.64
C ALA A 331 17.69 -2.66 -9.70
N ALA A 332 18.18 -2.95 -10.91
CA ALA A 332 18.17 -2.00 -12.03
C ALA A 332 16.73 -1.58 -12.40
N ARG A 333 15.78 -2.51 -12.33
CA ARG A 333 14.37 -2.21 -12.59
C ARG A 333 13.73 -1.40 -11.45
N ALA A 334 14.06 -1.71 -10.20
CA ALA A 334 13.60 -0.94 -9.05
C ALA A 334 14.11 0.52 -9.13
N GLU A 335 15.37 0.70 -9.48
CA GLU A 335 15.99 2.02 -9.65
C GLU A 335 15.38 2.80 -10.84
N GLU A 336 15.09 2.14 -11.96
CA GLU A 336 14.38 2.75 -13.09
C GLU A 336 12.99 3.26 -12.67
N LEU A 337 12.24 2.46 -11.87
CA LEU A 337 10.94 2.86 -11.36
C LEU A 337 11.05 4.03 -10.40
N ARG A 338 12.06 4.05 -9.53
CA ARG A 338 12.33 5.19 -8.63
C ARG A 338 12.47 6.48 -9.43
N TRP A 339 13.35 6.49 -10.43
CA TRP A 339 13.57 7.68 -11.26
C TRP A 339 12.31 8.16 -11.99
N LYS A 340 11.52 7.22 -12.54
CA LYS A 340 10.27 7.55 -13.21
C LYS A 340 9.24 8.11 -12.23
N THR A 341 9.11 7.50 -11.06
CA THR A 341 8.17 7.92 -10.02
C THR A 341 8.53 9.29 -9.46
N ASP A 342 9.83 9.57 -9.26
CA ASP A 342 10.30 10.88 -8.81
C ASP A 342 10.05 11.96 -9.89
N ALA A 343 10.25 11.63 -11.16
CA ALA A 343 9.93 12.55 -12.26
C ALA A 343 8.44 12.87 -12.33
N GLU A 344 7.56 11.88 -12.13
CA GLU A 344 6.10 12.08 -12.08
C GLU A 344 5.67 12.86 -10.86
N ALA A 345 6.23 12.57 -9.68
CA ALA A 345 5.93 13.27 -8.44
C ALA A 345 6.23 14.78 -8.55
N ASN A 346 7.31 15.15 -9.27
CA ASN A 346 7.68 16.54 -9.53
C ASN A 346 7.07 17.11 -10.83
N GLY A 347 6.31 16.32 -11.58
CA GLY A 347 5.70 16.68 -12.86
C GLY A 347 4.18 16.53 -12.84
N SER A 348 3.66 15.45 -13.42
CA SER A 348 2.22 15.22 -13.61
C SER A 348 1.44 15.16 -12.30
N SER A 349 2.01 14.59 -11.24
CA SER A 349 1.35 14.52 -9.93
C SER A 349 1.15 15.90 -9.30
N ILE A 350 2.13 16.81 -9.44
CA ILE A 350 1.99 18.21 -8.99
C ILE A 350 0.93 18.93 -9.83
N VAL A 351 0.87 18.71 -11.14
CA VAL A 351 -0.16 19.29 -12.00
C VAL A 351 -1.55 18.82 -11.58
N ASP A 352 -1.73 17.53 -11.31
CA ASP A 352 -3.00 16.99 -10.84
C ASP A 352 -3.39 17.52 -9.44
N LEU A 353 -2.42 17.70 -8.55
CA LEU A 353 -2.64 18.33 -7.25
C LEU A 353 -3.07 19.78 -7.41
N GLN A 354 -2.44 20.54 -8.31
CA GLN A 354 -2.84 21.92 -8.61
C GLN A 354 -4.26 21.99 -9.19
N ARG A 355 -4.61 21.12 -10.14
CA ARG A 355 -5.96 21.00 -10.69
C ARG A 355 -7.00 20.68 -9.61
N LEU A 356 -6.66 19.82 -8.64
CA LEU A 356 -7.52 19.51 -7.49
C LEU A 356 -7.73 20.73 -6.60
N VAL A 357 -6.67 21.49 -6.31
CA VAL A 357 -6.74 22.75 -5.53
C VAL A 357 -7.58 23.80 -6.26
N GLU A 358 -7.41 23.95 -7.58
CA GLU A 358 -8.23 24.86 -8.40
C GLU A 358 -9.71 24.46 -8.38
N GLU A 359 -10.01 23.16 -8.42
CA GLU A 359 -11.37 22.67 -8.32
C GLU A 359 -12.01 23.02 -6.98
N PHE A 360 -11.28 22.87 -5.86
CA PHE A 360 -11.74 23.34 -4.54
C PHE A 360 -11.94 24.85 -4.52
N GLY A 361 -11.10 25.64 -5.18
CA GLY A 361 -11.26 27.10 -5.33
C GLY A 361 -12.55 27.47 -6.07
N LYS A 362 -12.87 26.75 -7.15
CA LYS A 362 -14.16 26.94 -7.88
C LYS A 362 -15.36 26.61 -6.98
N LEU A 363 -15.32 25.49 -6.27
CA LEU A 363 -16.39 25.10 -5.34
C LEU A 363 -16.59 26.15 -4.24
N LEU A 364 -15.50 26.72 -3.72
CA LEU A 364 -15.56 27.80 -2.73
C LEU A 364 -16.22 29.07 -3.29
N SER A 365 -15.94 29.43 -4.55
CA SER A 365 -16.50 30.62 -5.20
C SER A 365 -17.98 30.43 -5.55
N LEU A 366 -18.45 29.22 -5.78
CA LEU A 366 -19.84 28.89 -6.10
C LEU A 366 -20.70 28.66 -4.85
N SER A 367 -20.09 28.59 -3.67
CA SER A 367 -20.82 28.36 -2.42
C SER A 367 -21.72 29.54 -2.06
N PRO A 368 -23.04 29.32 -1.89
CA PRO A 368 -23.98 30.40 -1.53
C PRO A 368 -23.83 30.91 -0.10
N LEU A 369 -22.84 30.41 0.64
CA LEU A 369 -22.62 30.68 2.09
C LEU A 369 -21.60 31.83 2.31
N ARG A 370 -21.43 32.71 1.33
CA ARG A 370 -20.70 33.98 1.44
C ARG A 370 -21.64 35.19 1.32
#